data_c48a9b0a5d5088c4e5fd1b7f267874b4
#
_entry.id   c48a9b0a5d5088c4e5fd1b7f267874b4
#
_cell.length_a   1.000
_cell.length_b   1.000
_cell.length_c   1.000
_cell.angle_alpha   90.00
_cell.angle_beta   90.00
_cell.angle_gamma   90.00
#
_symmetry.space_group_name_H-M   'P 1'
#
loop_
_entity.id
_entity.type
_entity.pdbx_description
1 polymer ?
#
loop_
_entity_poly.entity_id
_entity_poly.type
_entity_poly.pdbx_seq_one_letter_code
_entity_poly.pdbx_strand_id
1 'polypeptide(L)'
;MSSCSNNDYLNAIPAESSMLISMNTAKMSGAGSQTLFKAFLHVSNLNNTGIDVSKPVMLFEDAQGNLGVCAKTDNTKQLGEMLQKMGLTVLERQDFHFAILPNLWIIGFSDQSTLLMGPVVPAAQPEMMQLMARYLKAKEDDGIVGTPMYDKLGSIDAPMAMVCQAKALPEYLVAPFTLGAPKGTDPSQVLIAADMEVKDGCLWINGQTFSFVKRINDALQKAQATYRPIQGKYVASMSSHDAAGLFVNVDGGQFIKLMTDNRGIQAMLSGINTAIDMNSIIKSVDG
;
A
#
# COMPACT_ATOMS: atom_id res chain seq x y z
N MET A 1 -5.62 -24.74 24.05
CA MET A 1 -4.96 -25.21 22.83
C MET A 1 -5.07 -24.06 21.85
N SER A 2 -4.00 -23.30 21.69
CA SER A 2 -3.95 -22.22 20.70
C SER A 2 -3.95 -22.91 19.33
N SER A 3 -5.00 -22.74 18.56
CA SER A 3 -5.02 -23.13 17.15
C SER A 3 -4.02 -22.21 16.47
N CYS A 4 -2.84 -22.71 16.07
CA CYS A 4 -1.93 -21.95 15.21
C CYS A 4 -2.72 -21.57 13.97
N SER A 5 -3.11 -20.31 13.87
CA SER A 5 -3.79 -19.83 12.68
C SER A 5 -2.77 -19.81 11.55
N ASN A 6 -3.20 -20.17 10.35
CA ASN A 6 -2.32 -20.25 9.18
C ASN A 6 -1.70 -18.88 8.79
N ASN A 7 -2.08 -17.81 9.52
CA ASN A 7 -1.71 -16.41 9.31
C ASN A 7 -0.89 -15.81 10.47
N ASP A 8 -0.45 -16.61 11.45
CA ASP A 8 0.29 -16.12 12.63
C ASP A 8 1.57 -15.35 12.26
N TYR A 9 2.19 -15.67 11.11
CA TYR A 9 3.35 -14.95 10.61
C TYR A 9 3.08 -13.46 10.32
N LEU A 10 1.83 -13.08 10.07
CA LEU A 10 1.42 -11.69 9.82
C LEU A 10 1.38 -10.85 11.10
N ASN A 11 1.45 -11.47 12.28
CA ASN A 11 1.58 -10.71 13.54
C ASN A 11 2.90 -9.94 13.63
N ALA A 12 3.88 -10.26 12.78
CA ALA A 12 5.08 -9.45 12.61
C ALA A 12 4.83 -8.11 11.89
N ILE A 13 3.62 -7.86 11.39
CA ILE A 13 3.20 -6.56 10.87
C ILE A 13 2.51 -5.79 12.00
N PRO A 14 2.95 -4.57 12.36
CA PRO A 14 2.34 -3.80 13.44
C PRO A 14 0.86 -3.50 13.18
N ALA A 15 0.03 -3.59 14.23
CA ALA A 15 -1.40 -3.26 14.17
C ALA A 15 -1.67 -1.82 13.69
N GLU A 16 -0.76 -0.90 13.97
CA GLU A 16 -0.86 0.54 13.65
C GLU A 16 -0.29 0.90 12.26
N SER A 17 -0.08 -0.11 11.39
CA SER A 17 0.40 0.14 10.02
C SER A 17 -0.54 1.09 9.27
N SER A 18 0.05 2.01 8.50
CA SER A 18 -0.68 3.01 7.72
C SER A 18 -1.05 2.52 6.32
N MET A 19 -0.35 1.48 5.82
CA MET A 19 -0.58 0.86 4.53
C MET A 19 -0.37 -0.65 4.61
N LEU A 20 -1.22 -1.39 3.91
CA LEU A 20 -1.11 -2.84 3.66
C LEU A 20 -1.35 -3.13 2.18
N ILE A 21 -0.47 -3.91 1.58
CA ILE A 21 -0.65 -4.47 0.23
C ILE A 21 -0.45 -5.98 0.32
N SER A 22 -1.47 -6.74 0.01
CA SER A 22 -1.41 -8.20 -0.08
C SER A 22 -1.08 -8.63 -1.50
N MET A 23 -0.13 -9.54 -1.66
CA MET A 23 0.19 -10.21 -2.92
C MET A 23 0.01 -11.72 -2.75
N ASN A 24 -0.97 -12.27 -3.42
CA ASN A 24 -1.27 -13.71 -3.38
C ASN A 24 -0.71 -14.39 -4.62
N THR A 25 0.45 -15.03 -4.48
CA THR A 25 1.12 -15.73 -5.59
C THR A 25 0.29 -16.84 -6.21
N ALA A 26 -0.54 -17.53 -5.42
CA ALA A 26 -1.41 -18.60 -5.92
C ALA A 26 -2.50 -18.07 -6.88
N LYS A 27 -2.90 -16.79 -6.72
CA LYS A 27 -3.86 -16.12 -7.60
C LYS A 27 -3.20 -15.33 -8.74
N MET A 28 -1.88 -15.14 -8.69
CA MET A 28 -1.15 -14.39 -9.70
C MET A 28 -0.88 -15.32 -10.91
N SER A 29 -1.73 -15.23 -11.92
CA SER A 29 -1.57 -15.97 -13.18
C SER A 29 -0.84 -15.10 -14.21
N GLY A 30 0.17 -15.69 -14.86
CA GLY A 30 0.89 -15.07 -15.98
C GLY A 30 2.31 -14.59 -15.65
N ALA A 31 3.14 -14.50 -16.69
CA ALA A 31 4.56 -14.15 -16.59
C ALA A 31 4.78 -12.74 -16.00
N GLY A 32 3.90 -11.79 -16.29
CA GLY A 32 4.01 -10.40 -15.80
C GLY A 32 3.86 -10.29 -14.28
N SER A 33 2.88 -10.99 -13.72
CA SER A 33 2.62 -11.00 -12.27
C SER A 33 3.77 -11.65 -11.50
N GLN A 34 4.31 -12.76 -12.00
CA GLN A 34 5.48 -13.41 -11.39
C GLN A 34 6.74 -12.53 -11.48
N THR A 35 6.91 -11.81 -12.58
CA THR A 35 8.04 -10.90 -12.76
C THR A 35 7.96 -9.74 -11.78
N LEU A 36 6.80 -9.15 -11.59
CA LEU A 36 6.57 -8.09 -10.61
C LEU A 36 6.92 -8.58 -9.20
N PHE A 37 6.45 -9.76 -8.83
CA PHE A 37 6.68 -10.36 -7.52
C PHE A 37 8.18 -10.67 -7.28
N LYS A 38 8.89 -11.23 -8.28
CA LYS A 38 10.33 -11.47 -8.21
C LYS A 38 11.13 -10.18 -8.09
N ALA A 39 10.75 -9.15 -8.86
CA ALA A 39 11.38 -7.84 -8.79
C ALA A 39 11.18 -7.20 -7.41
N PHE A 40 10.00 -7.36 -6.84
CA PHE A 40 9.65 -6.82 -5.52
C PHE A 40 10.46 -7.48 -4.39
N LEU A 41 10.59 -8.81 -4.43
CA LEU A 41 11.39 -9.57 -3.46
C LEU A 41 12.90 -9.57 -3.78
N HIS A 42 13.32 -8.94 -4.88
CA HIS A 42 14.71 -8.96 -5.36
C HIS A 42 15.30 -10.37 -5.52
N VAL A 43 14.47 -11.35 -5.92
CA VAL A 43 14.90 -12.73 -6.14
C VAL A 43 14.73 -13.13 -7.60
N SER A 44 15.70 -13.88 -8.13
CA SER A 44 15.63 -14.42 -9.49
C SER A 44 14.72 -15.66 -9.59
N ASN A 45 14.61 -16.41 -8.49
CA ASN A 45 13.78 -17.61 -8.37
C ASN A 45 13.10 -17.62 -7.00
N LEU A 46 11.82 -17.98 -6.97
CA LEU A 46 11.03 -18.09 -5.74
C LEU A 46 11.15 -19.47 -5.07
N ASN A 47 11.68 -20.47 -5.78
CA ASN A 47 11.84 -21.82 -5.24
C ASN A 47 13.09 -21.90 -4.35
N ASN A 48 13.00 -22.69 -3.29
CA ASN A 48 14.11 -22.98 -2.38
C ASN A 48 14.73 -21.73 -1.70
N THR A 49 13.93 -20.71 -1.45
CA THR A 49 14.37 -19.51 -0.71
C THR A 49 14.28 -19.68 0.80
N GLY A 50 13.59 -20.70 1.29
CA GLY A 50 13.21 -20.86 2.71
C GLY A 50 12.01 -20.00 3.09
N ILE A 51 11.33 -19.38 2.11
CA ILE A 51 10.09 -18.60 2.27
C ILE A 51 8.92 -19.40 1.67
N ASP A 52 7.81 -19.49 2.39
CA ASP A 52 6.59 -20.13 1.93
C ASP A 52 5.82 -19.21 0.97
N VAL A 53 6.15 -19.28 -0.31
CA VAL A 53 5.49 -18.49 -1.36
C VAL A 53 4.07 -18.96 -1.70
N SER A 54 3.58 -20.03 -1.10
CA SER A 54 2.17 -20.42 -1.22
C SER A 54 1.25 -19.53 -0.38
N LYS A 55 1.81 -18.79 0.56
CA LYS A 55 1.12 -17.82 1.41
C LYS A 55 1.25 -16.42 0.84
N PRO A 56 0.27 -15.53 1.11
CA PRO A 56 0.37 -14.14 0.73
C PRO A 56 1.63 -13.49 1.31
N VAL A 57 2.27 -12.67 0.49
CA VAL A 57 3.31 -11.74 0.95
C VAL A 57 2.67 -10.38 1.13
N MET A 58 2.98 -9.72 2.25
CA MET A 58 2.40 -8.44 2.60
C MET A 58 3.46 -7.35 2.57
N LEU A 59 3.17 -6.26 1.82
CA LEU A 59 3.85 -4.99 2.06
C LEU A 59 3.10 -4.24 3.13
N PHE A 60 3.85 -3.48 3.91
CA PHE A 60 3.28 -2.56 4.87
C PHE A 60 4.13 -1.29 5.02
N GLU A 61 3.50 -0.24 5.48
CA GLU A 61 4.16 0.92 6.04
C GLU A 61 3.75 1.01 7.50
N ASP A 62 4.72 1.06 8.40
CA ASP A 62 4.46 1.19 9.83
C ASP A 62 4.04 2.63 10.21
N ALA A 63 3.69 2.85 11.48
CA ALA A 63 3.26 4.16 11.97
C ALA A 63 4.35 5.25 11.87
N GLN A 64 5.62 4.87 11.74
CA GLN A 64 6.77 5.76 11.59
C GLN A 64 7.13 6.03 10.12
N GLY A 65 6.42 5.42 9.17
CA GLY A 65 6.70 5.55 7.73
C GLY A 65 7.80 4.61 7.22
N ASN A 66 8.19 3.60 7.98
CA ASN A 66 9.13 2.59 7.50
C ASN A 66 8.40 1.59 6.59
N LEU A 67 8.97 1.35 5.41
CA LEU A 67 8.47 0.33 4.51
C LEU A 67 8.97 -1.05 4.91
N GLY A 68 8.06 -2.02 4.88
CA GLY A 68 8.36 -3.40 5.17
C GLY A 68 7.66 -4.39 4.25
N VAL A 69 8.24 -5.58 4.14
CA VAL A 69 7.66 -6.75 3.50
C VAL A 69 7.64 -7.87 4.52
N CYS A 70 6.51 -8.53 4.66
CA CYS A 70 6.35 -9.70 5.53
C CYS A 70 5.96 -10.92 4.70
N ALA A 71 6.68 -12.03 4.92
CA ALA A 71 6.40 -13.31 4.32
C ALA A 71 6.47 -14.42 5.37
N LYS A 72 5.83 -15.55 5.11
CA LYS A 72 5.94 -16.71 5.96
C LYS A 72 7.28 -17.40 5.76
N THR A 73 8.01 -17.68 6.83
CA THR A 73 9.19 -18.54 6.80
C THR A 73 8.75 -20.00 6.66
N ASP A 74 9.31 -20.71 5.71
CA ASP A 74 9.16 -22.16 5.54
C ASP A 74 10.29 -22.92 6.22
N ASN A 75 11.54 -22.47 6.01
CA ASN A 75 12.72 -23.11 6.52
C ASN A 75 13.83 -22.10 6.85
N THR A 76 14.02 -21.81 8.12
CA THR A 76 15.00 -20.85 8.65
C THR A 76 16.42 -21.17 8.23
N LYS A 77 16.82 -22.47 8.30
CA LYS A 77 18.15 -22.92 7.92
C LYS A 77 18.41 -22.69 6.43
N GLN A 78 17.44 -23.06 5.58
CA GLN A 78 17.56 -22.87 4.13
C GLN A 78 17.65 -21.39 3.75
N LEU A 79 16.87 -20.52 4.43
CA LEU A 79 16.94 -19.08 4.22
C LEU A 79 18.32 -18.52 4.63
N GLY A 80 18.85 -18.94 5.79
CA GLY A 80 20.19 -18.56 6.23
C GLY A 80 21.28 -19.01 5.26
N GLU A 81 21.23 -20.26 4.78
CA GLU A 81 22.19 -20.80 3.80
C GLU A 81 22.11 -20.07 2.45
N MET A 82 20.91 -19.69 2.01
CA MET A 82 20.70 -18.89 0.80
C MET A 82 21.39 -17.53 0.92
N LEU A 83 21.17 -16.82 2.04
CA LEU A 83 21.79 -15.52 2.30
C LEU A 83 23.33 -15.61 2.35
N GLN A 84 23.87 -16.66 2.99
CA GLN A 84 25.32 -16.91 3.02
C GLN A 84 25.88 -17.20 1.62
N LYS A 85 25.19 -17.96 0.78
CA LYS A 85 25.59 -18.20 -0.63
C LYS A 85 25.57 -16.92 -1.47
N MET A 86 24.77 -15.92 -1.09
CA MET A 86 24.80 -14.57 -1.69
C MET A 86 25.96 -13.71 -1.14
N GLY A 87 26.81 -14.24 -0.27
CA GLY A 87 27.92 -13.50 0.34
C GLY A 87 27.52 -12.62 1.53
N LEU A 88 26.32 -12.80 2.08
CA LEU A 88 25.82 -12.01 3.19
C LEU A 88 26.18 -12.65 4.53
N THR A 89 26.52 -11.82 5.51
CA THR A 89 26.72 -12.28 6.89
C THR A 89 25.37 -12.31 7.61
N VAL A 90 25.00 -13.49 8.10
CA VAL A 90 23.81 -13.66 8.94
C VAL A 90 24.22 -13.50 10.41
N LEU A 91 23.63 -12.51 11.07
CA LEU A 91 23.85 -12.20 12.48
C LEU A 91 22.68 -12.77 13.29
N GLU A 92 22.97 -13.39 14.42
CA GLU A 92 21.96 -13.85 15.38
C GLU A 92 21.85 -12.86 16.54
N ARG A 93 20.63 -12.39 16.82
CA ARG A 93 20.34 -11.50 17.96
C ARG A 93 18.96 -11.84 18.54
N GLN A 94 18.89 -12.09 19.85
CA GLN A 94 17.63 -12.31 20.58
C GLN A 94 16.74 -13.39 19.92
N ASP A 95 17.33 -14.52 19.53
CA ASP A 95 16.68 -15.65 18.86
C ASP A 95 16.17 -15.36 17.43
N PHE A 96 16.57 -14.21 16.84
CA PHE A 96 16.26 -13.83 15.47
C PHE A 96 17.53 -13.70 14.63
N HIS A 97 17.37 -13.93 13.33
CA HIS A 97 18.46 -13.85 12.36
C HIS A 97 18.33 -12.58 11.53
N PHE A 98 19.44 -11.89 11.28
CA PHE A 98 19.47 -10.65 10.49
C PHE A 98 20.57 -10.68 9.46
N ALA A 99 20.33 -10.10 8.28
CA ALA A 99 21.36 -9.80 7.31
C ALA A 99 21.09 -8.44 6.65
N ILE A 100 22.16 -7.74 6.25
CA ILE A 100 22.10 -6.46 5.58
C ILE A 100 22.31 -6.71 4.09
N LEU A 101 21.37 -6.30 3.25
CA LEU A 101 21.45 -6.41 1.80
C LEU A 101 22.25 -5.25 1.18
N PRO A 102 22.85 -5.43 -0.02
CA PRO A 102 23.65 -4.38 -0.67
C PRO A 102 22.89 -3.07 -0.95
N ASN A 103 21.58 -3.13 -1.09
CA ASN A 103 20.68 -1.98 -1.31
C ASN A 103 20.23 -1.29 -0.03
N LEU A 104 20.92 -1.53 1.10
CA LEU A 104 20.60 -0.97 2.43
C LEU A 104 19.28 -1.46 3.04
N TRP A 105 18.70 -2.52 2.54
CA TRP A 105 17.58 -3.19 3.19
C TRP A 105 18.10 -4.19 4.21
N ILE A 106 17.31 -4.43 5.26
CA ILE A 106 17.63 -5.41 6.30
C ILE A 106 16.60 -6.53 6.22
N ILE A 107 17.06 -7.76 6.10
CA ILE A 107 16.22 -8.94 6.29
C ILE A 107 16.37 -9.43 7.72
N GLY A 108 15.23 -9.67 8.39
CA GLY A 108 15.16 -10.28 9.71
C GLY A 108 14.17 -11.43 9.68
N PHE A 109 14.48 -12.57 10.31
CA PHE A 109 13.61 -13.73 10.24
C PHE A 109 13.65 -14.60 11.48
N SER A 110 12.54 -15.29 11.71
CA SER A 110 12.32 -16.33 12.71
C SER A 110 11.86 -17.62 12.01
N ASP A 111 11.46 -18.63 12.77
CA ASP A 111 10.82 -19.83 12.26
C ASP A 111 9.39 -19.62 11.73
N GLN A 112 8.78 -18.46 12.00
CA GLN A 112 7.43 -18.13 11.56
C GLN A 112 7.40 -17.07 10.48
N SER A 113 8.18 -15.98 10.65
CA SER A 113 8.06 -14.76 9.87
C SER A 113 9.40 -14.31 9.32
N THR A 114 9.39 -13.83 8.08
CA THR A 114 10.49 -13.12 7.44
C THR A 114 10.07 -11.69 7.17
N LEU A 115 10.83 -10.74 7.69
CA LEU A 115 10.66 -9.31 7.44
C LEU A 115 11.81 -8.78 6.59
N LEU A 116 11.49 -7.91 5.63
CA LEU A 116 12.45 -7.12 4.87
C LEU A 116 12.07 -5.65 5.06
N MET A 117 12.94 -4.83 5.66
CA MET A 117 12.65 -3.43 5.95
C MET A 117 13.76 -2.51 5.45
N GLY A 118 13.41 -1.33 4.96
CA GLY A 118 14.39 -0.36 4.46
C GLY A 118 13.86 0.54 3.34
N PRO A 119 14.77 1.28 2.67
CA PRO A 119 16.23 1.29 2.88
C PRO A 119 16.66 2.02 4.16
N VAL A 120 17.72 1.59 4.82
CA VAL A 120 18.17 2.11 6.11
C VAL A 120 19.64 2.51 6.04
N VAL A 121 19.93 3.78 6.32
CA VAL A 121 21.32 4.25 6.37
C VAL A 121 22.14 3.50 7.44
N PRO A 122 23.46 3.28 7.26
CA PRO A 122 24.25 2.44 8.15
C PRO A 122 24.16 2.82 9.63
N ALA A 123 24.09 4.11 9.95
CA ALA A 123 24.01 4.59 11.33
C ALA A 123 22.68 4.20 12.03
N ALA A 124 21.60 4.01 11.29
CA ALA A 124 20.28 3.64 11.82
C ALA A 124 20.00 2.11 11.79
N GLN A 125 20.88 1.31 11.19
CA GLN A 125 20.67 -0.14 11.07
C GLN A 125 20.52 -0.86 12.42
N PRO A 126 21.30 -0.55 13.48
CA PRO A 126 21.11 -1.19 14.78
C PRO A 126 19.74 -0.94 15.40
N GLU A 127 19.22 0.28 15.25
CA GLU A 127 17.87 0.66 15.74
C GLU A 127 16.78 -0.04 14.94
N MET A 128 16.91 -0.10 13.62
CA MET A 128 15.99 -0.84 12.75
C MET A 128 15.96 -2.34 13.11
N MET A 129 17.11 -2.98 13.36
CA MET A 129 17.14 -4.38 13.79
C MET A 129 16.43 -4.59 15.13
N GLN A 130 16.53 -3.63 16.07
CA GLN A 130 15.78 -3.70 17.34
C GLN A 130 14.27 -3.56 17.10
N LEU A 131 13.86 -2.68 16.19
CA LEU A 131 12.48 -2.52 15.79
C LEU A 131 11.94 -3.81 15.16
N MET A 132 12.67 -4.38 14.21
CA MET A 132 12.32 -5.64 13.55
C MET A 132 12.24 -6.80 14.55
N ALA A 133 13.15 -6.87 15.54
CA ALA A 133 13.08 -7.89 16.59
C ALA A 133 11.80 -7.78 17.42
N ARG A 134 11.32 -6.57 17.70
CA ARG A 134 10.02 -6.37 18.37
C ARG A 134 8.88 -6.86 17.50
N TYR A 135 8.90 -6.56 16.21
CA TYR A 135 7.88 -7.01 15.26
C TYR A 135 7.88 -8.54 15.10
N LEU A 136 9.05 -9.17 14.96
CA LEU A 136 9.17 -10.63 14.88
C LEU A 136 8.72 -11.37 16.15
N LYS A 137 8.75 -10.69 17.30
CA LYS A 137 8.30 -11.21 18.60
C LYS A 137 6.82 -10.97 18.86
N ALA A 138 6.18 -10.09 18.08
CA ALA A 138 4.79 -9.69 18.30
C ALA A 138 3.84 -10.90 18.20
N LYS A 139 2.76 -10.84 18.99
CA LYS A 139 1.69 -11.82 19.02
C LYS A 139 0.41 -11.20 18.49
N GLU A 140 -0.66 -11.99 18.49
CA GLU A 140 -1.97 -11.61 17.92
C GLU A 140 -2.47 -10.24 18.39
N ASP A 141 -2.29 -9.91 19.67
CA ASP A 141 -2.75 -8.62 20.23
C ASP A 141 -1.95 -7.39 19.72
N ASP A 142 -0.72 -7.59 19.26
CA ASP A 142 0.19 -6.52 18.81
C ASP A 142 0.31 -6.47 17.28
N GLY A 143 -0.20 -7.49 16.60
CA GLY A 143 -0.09 -7.67 15.16
C GLY A 143 -1.28 -7.11 14.39
N ILE A 144 -1.15 -7.14 13.05
CA ILE A 144 -2.17 -6.61 12.14
C ILE A 144 -3.42 -7.50 12.05
N VAL A 145 -3.28 -8.79 12.36
CA VAL A 145 -4.38 -9.77 12.24
C VAL A 145 -5.52 -9.39 13.20
N GLY A 146 -6.75 -9.39 12.70
CA GLY A 146 -7.94 -8.99 13.48
C GLY A 146 -8.18 -7.46 13.54
N THR A 147 -7.32 -6.64 12.94
CA THR A 147 -7.59 -5.19 12.83
C THR A 147 -8.61 -4.92 11.71
N PRO A 148 -9.42 -3.84 11.82
CA PRO A 148 -10.38 -3.46 10.78
C PRO A 148 -9.73 -3.27 9.40
N MET A 149 -8.47 -2.81 9.37
CA MET A 149 -7.72 -2.59 8.12
C MET A 149 -7.36 -3.93 7.46
N TYR A 150 -6.95 -4.92 8.25
CA TYR A 150 -6.68 -6.28 7.78
C TYR A 150 -7.95 -6.98 7.29
N ASP A 151 -9.05 -6.86 8.03
CA ASP A 151 -10.35 -7.44 7.65
C ASP A 151 -10.85 -6.83 6.34
N LYS A 152 -10.71 -5.51 6.17
CA LYS A 152 -11.04 -4.83 4.92
C LYS A 152 -10.19 -5.34 3.76
N LEU A 153 -8.89 -5.51 3.96
CA LEU A 153 -7.99 -6.06 2.95
C LEU A 153 -8.41 -7.48 2.55
N GLY A 154 -8.73 -8.33 3.53
CA GLY A 154 -9.20 -9.70 3.31
C GLY A 154 -10.53 -9.80 2.56
N SER A 155 -11.35 -8.75 2.57
CA SER A 155 -12.61 -8.68 1.83
C SER A 155 -12.44 -8.42 0.33
N ILE A 156 -11.23 -8.09 -0.14
CA ILE A 156 -10.93 -7.82 -1.55
C ILE A 156 -10.45 -9.11 -2.20
N ASP A 157 -11.27 -9.68 -3.08
CA ASP A 157 -10.91 -10.91 -3.80
C ASP A 157 -10.13 -10.61 -5.08
N ALA A 158 -8.84 -10.36 -4.93
CA ALA A 158 -7.93 -10.04 -6.04
C ALA A 158 -6.56 -10.71 -5.86
N PRO A 159 -5.75 -10.86 -6.93
CA PRO A 159 -4.36 -11.32 -6.85
C PRO A 159 -3.48 -10.40 -6.02
N MET A 160 -3.73 -9.11 -6.11
CA MET A 160 -3.13 -8.06 -5.26
C MET A 160 -4.24 -7.15 -4.75
N ALA A 161 -4.18 -6.82 -3.47
CA ALA A 161 -5.13 -5.94 -2.82
C ALA A 161 -4.40 -4.93 -1.93
N MET A 162 -4.93 -3.73 -1.83
CA MET A 162 -4.37 -2.66 -1.01
C MET A 162 -5.43 -2.05 -0.11
N VAL A 163 -5.04 -1.75 1.12
CA VAL A 163 -5.75 -0.81 2.00
C VAL A 163 -4.70 0.13 2.60
N CYS A 164 -4.88 1.43 2.42
CA CYS A 164 -3.97 2.40 3.00
C CYS A 164 -4.73 3.63 3.52
N GLN A 165 -4.15 4.30 4.51
CA GLN A 165 -4.61 5.60 4.97
C GLN A 165 -4.16 6.67 3.97
N ALA A 166 -4.99 7.68 3.68
CA ALA A 166 -4.61 8.74 2.75
C ALA A 166 -3.34 9.48 3.18
N LYS A 167 -3.05 9.54 4.49
CA LYS A 167 -1.79 10.13 5.01
C LYS A 167 -0.51 9.39 4.58
N ALA A 168 -0.60 8.10 4.22
CA ALA A 168 0.53 7.30 3.73
C ALA A 168 0.92 7.65 2.29
N LEU A 169 0.08 8.39 1.57
CA LEU A 169 0.35 8.84 0.23
C LEU A 169 1.28 10.08 0.22
N PRO A 170 2.03 10.29 -0.87
CA PRO A 170 2.70 11.56 -1.09
C PRO A 170 1.73 12.74 -0.95
N GLU A 171 2.19 13.83 -0.33
CA GLU A 171 1.35 14.98 0.05
C GLU A 171 0.47 15.51 -1.09
N TYR A 172 1.01 15.55 -2.31
CA TYR A 172 0.28 16.02 -3.49
C TYR A 172 -0.89 15.11 -3.92
N LEU A 173 -0.93 13.85 -3.45
CA LEU A 173 -2.02 12.91 -3.70
C LEU A 173 -3.07 12.91 -2.59
N VAL A 174 -2.76 13.44 -1.39
CA VAL A 174 -3.71 13.41 -0.26
C VAL A 174 -5.01 14.16 -0.59
N ALA A 175 -4.92 15.34 -1.18
CA ALA A 175 -6.09 16.17 -1.50
C ALA A 175 -7.10 15.48 -2.45
N PRO A 176 -6.69 14.89 -3.58
CA PRO A 176 -7.59 14.13 -4.45
C PRO A 176 -8.30 12.98 -3.75
N PHE A 177 -7.61 12.24 -2.87
CA PHE A 177 -8.19 11.07 -2.18
C PHE A 177 -9.03 11.44 -0.94
N THR A 178 -8.91 12.65 -0.43
CA THR A 178 -9.76 13.16 0.66
C THR A 178 -10.93 14.01 0.18
N LEU A 179 -11.10 14.13 -1.13
CA LEU A 179 -12.19 14.88 -1.73
C LEU A 179 -13.55 14.34 -1.26
N GLY A 180 -14.41 15.25 -0.78
CA GLY A 180 -15.71 14.91 -0.22
C GLY A 180 -15.71 14.60 1.28
N ALA A 181 -14.54 14.40 1.91
CA ALA A 181 -14.46 14.27 3.36
C ALA A 181 -14.87 15.60 4.05
N PRO A 182 -15.50 15.55 5.24
CA PRO A 182 -15.84 16.74 5.99
C PRO A 182 -14.63 17.62 6.27
N LYS A 183 -14.86 18.94 6.36
CA LYS A 183 -13.79 19.91 6.66
C LYS A 183 -13.07 19.56 7.97
N GLY A 184 -11.74 19.57 7.95
CA GLY A 184 -10.90 19.25 9.10
C GLY A 184 -10.79 17.76 9.40
N THR A 185 -11.22 16.88 8.50
CA THR A 185 -10.96 15.43 8.60
C THR A 185 -9.46 15.18 8.55
N ASP A 186 -8.95 14.41 9.50
CA ASP A 186 -7.57 13.91 9.49
C ASP A 186 -7.41 12.91 8.33
N PRO A 187 -6.40 13.06 7.46
CA PRO A 187 -6.13 12.12 6.36
C PRO A 187 -5.93 10.67 6.80
N SER A 188 -5.55 10.42 8.06
CA SER A 188 -5.48 9.07 8.63
C SER A 188 -6.84 8.38 8.76
N GLN A 189 -7.92 9.15 8.80
CA GLN A 189 -9.30 8.64 8.90
C GLN A 189 -9.93 8.37 7.53
N VAL A 190 -9.29 8.78 6.44
CA VAL A 190 -9.69 8.46 5.07
C VAL A 190 -8.81 7.33 4.58
N LEU A 191 -9.42 6.23 4.16
CA LEU A 191 -8.71 5.05 3.67
C LEU A 191 -9.03 4.85 2.19
N ILE A 192 -8.10 4.18 1.51
CA ILE A 192 -8.23 3.75 0.12
C ILE A 192 -8.21 2.23 0.14
N ALA A 193 -9.21 1.59 -0.45
CA ALA A 193 -9.22 0.17 -0.72
C ALA A 193 -9.16 -0.04 -2.22
N ALA A 194 -8.24 -0.88 -2.70
CA ALA A 194 -8.06 -1.13 -4.12
C ALA A 194 -7.73 -2.59 -4.39
N ASP A 195 -8.28 -3.10 -5.49
CA ASP A 195 -7.79 -4.28 -6.16
C ASP A 195 -6.76 -3.89 -7.22
N MET A 196 -5.78 -4.76 -7.43
CA MET A 196 -4.70 -4.53 -8.39
C MET A 196 -4.47 -5.79 -9.22
N GLU A 197 -4.30 -5.62 -10.52
CA GLU A 197 -4.06 -6.70 -11.46
C GLU A 197 -3.03 -6.28 -12.51
N VAL A 198 -2.13 -7.19 -12.86
CA VAL A 198 -1.25 -7.01 -14.04
C VAL A 198 -1.90 -7.65 -15.24
N LYS A 199 -2.31 -6.84 -16.21
CA LYS A 199 -2.98 -7.28 -17.43
C LYS A 199 -2.42 -6.56 -18.64
N ASP A 200 -2.08 -7.30 -19.67
CA ASP A 200 -1.52 -6.78 -20.93
C ASP A 200 -0.28 -5.89 -20.73
N GLY A 201 0.58 -6.23 -19.75
CA GLY A 201 1.79 -5.46 -19.42
C GLY A 201 1.53 -4.17 -18.63
N CYS A 202 0.28 -3.89 -18.25
CA CYS A 202 -0.11 -2.74 -17.46
C CYS A 202 -0.52 -3.17 -16.05
N LEU A 203 -0.18 -2.36 -15.04
CA LEU A 203 -0.73 -2.48 -13.69
C LEU A 203 -2.06 -1.71 -13.64
N TRP A 204 -3.14 -2.45 -13.48
CA TRP A 204 -4.46 -1.90 -13.25
C TRP A 204 -4.72 -1.76 -11.75
N ILE A 205 -5.16 -0.59 -11.33
CA ILE A 205 -5.53 -0.30 -9.94
C ILE A 205 -6.95 0.25 -9.97
N ASN A 206 -7.87 -0.49 -9.34
CA ASN A 206 -9.26 -0.08 -9.22
C ASN A 206 -9.60 0.06 -7.74
N GLY A 207 -9.97 1.24 -7.30
CA GLY A 207 -10.11 1.51 -5.88
C GLY A 207 -11.16 2.56 -5.56
N GLN A 208 -11.47 2.63 -4.28
CA GLN A 208 -12.41 3.59 -3.72
C GLN A 208 -11.90 4.10 -2.37
N THR A 209 -12.29 5.32 -2.04
CA THR A 209 -12.08 5.88 -0.71
C THR A 209 -13.22 5.49 0.23
N PHE A 210 -12.89 5.26 1.49
CA PHE A 210 -13.84 4.96 2.55
C PHE A 210 -13.32 5.42 3.91
N SER A 211 -14.12 5.25 4.96
CA SER A 211 -13.71 5.49 6.34
C SER A 211 -14.40 4.52 7.29
N PHE A 212 -13.71 4.12 8.35
CA PHE A 212 -14.35 3.40 9.46
C PHE A 212 -15.22 4.33 10.33
N VAL A 213 -15.03 5.65 10.24
CA VAL A 213 -15.87 6.66 10.90
C VAL A 213 -17.10 6.92 10.04
N LYS A 214 -18.30 6.52 10.53
CA LYS A 214 -19.55 6.59 9.76
C LYS A 214 -19.81 7.96 9.12
N ARG A 215 -19.64 9.06 9.87
CA ARG A 215 -19.88 10.44 9.34
C ARG A 215 -18.98 10.76 8.15
N ILE A 216 -17.69 10.33 8.21
CA ILE A 216 -16.74 10.56 7.12
C ILE A 216 -17.09 9.66 5.94
N ASN A 217 -17.39 8.39 6.20
CA ASN A 217 -17.77 7.45 5.16
C ASN A 217 -19.01 7.89 4.39
N ASP A 218 -20.08 8.31 5.08
CA ASP A 218 -21.30 8.80 4.45
C ASP A 218 -21.03 10.02 3.54
N ALA A 219 -20.11 10.92 3.93
CA ALA A 219 -19.73 12.07 3.12
C ALA A 219 -18.93 11.65 1.87
N LEU A 220 -17.97 10.72 2.02
CA LEU A 220 -17.20 10.16 0.90
C LEU A 220 -18.10 9.44 -0.11
N GLN A 221 -19.08 8.66 0.35
CA GLN A 221 -20.07 7.99 -0.51
C GLN A 221 -20.90 8.99 -1.32
N LYS A 222 -21.33 10.09 -0.71
CA LYS A 222 -22.02 11.17 -1.43
C LYS A 222 -21.14 11.81 -2.50
N ALA A 223 -19.85 12.00 -2.21
CA ALA A 223 -18.92 12.53 -3.20
C ALA A 223 -18.73 11.55 -4.36
N GLN A 224 -18.53 10.27 -4.07
CA GLN A 224 -18.38 9.23 -5.10
C GLN A 224 -19.61 9.13 -6.01
N ALA A 225 -20.82 9.39 -5.52
CA ALA A 225 -22.02 9.40 -6.32
C ALA A 225 -22.05 10.49 -7.41
N THR A 226 -21.16 11.49 -7.33
CA THR A 226 -21.02 12.52 -8.38
C THR A 226 -20.16 12.06 -9.56
N TYR A 227 -19.36 11.02 -9.41
CA TYR A 227 -18.52 10.49 -10.49
C TYR A 227 -19.36 9.78 -11.54
N ARG A 228 -18.93 9.90 -12.79
CA ARG A 228 -19.53 9.29 -13.98
C ARG A 228 -18.50 8.41 -14.68
N PRO A 229 -18.90 7.38 -15.42
CA PRO A 229 -17.97 6.58 -16.22
C PRO A 229 -17.17 7.43 -17.19
N ILE A 230 -15.86 7.20 -17.24
CA ILE A 230 -14.97 7.88 -18.18
C ILE A 230 -15.25 7.36 -19.60
N GLN A 231 -15.44 8.26 -20.54
CA GLN A 231 -15.62 7.89 -21.94
C GLN A 231 -14.26 7.67 -22.61
N GLY A 232 -14.08 6.52 -23.26
CA GLY A 232 -12.81 6.12 -23.89
C GLY A 232 -12.25 7.10 -24.93
N LYS A 233 -13.10 7.98 -25.51
CA LYS A 233 -12.68 9.02 -26.46
C LYS A 233 -11.62 9.98 -25.90
N TYR A 234 -11.65 10.25 -24.61
CA TYR A 234 -10.66 11.11 -23.96
C TYR A 234 -9.33 10.40 -23.75
N VAL A 235 -9.37 9.11 -23.41
CA VAL A 235 -8.16 8.28 -23.28
C VAL A 235 -7.46 8.14 -24.64
N ALA A 236 -8.23 8.01 -25.72
CA ALA A 236 -7.70 7.94 -27.09
C ALA A 236 -6.98 9.23 -27.56
N SER A 237 -7.16 10.35 -26.86
CA SER A 237 -6.46 11.61 -27.17
C SER A 237 -5.05 11.71 -26.57
N MET A 238 -4.64 10.74 -25.74
CA MET A 238 -3.28 10.69 -25.22
C MET A 238 -2.27 10.34 -26.32
N SER A 239 -1.13 11.05 -26.30
CA SER A 239 0.01 10.73 -27.13
C SER A 239 0.82 9.58 -26.53
N SER A 240 1.48 8.79 -27.38
CA SER A 240 2.44 7.77 -26.94
C SER A 240 3.67 8.32 -26.19
N HIS A 241 3.84 9.67 -26.21
CA HIS A 241 4.93 10.37 -25.51
C HIS A 241 4.48 10.96 -24.16
N ASP A 242 3.18 10.86 -23.82
CA ASP A 242 2.67 11.37 -22.56
C ASP A 242 3.11 10.43 -21.41
N ALA A 243 3.75 11.00 -20.39
CA ALA A 243 4.20 10.26 -19.21
C ALA A 243 3.04 9.88 -18.26
N ALA A 244 1.98 10.70 -18.25
CA ALA A 244 0.78 10.49 -17.42
C ALA A 244 -0.41 11.27 -17.98
N GLY A 245 -1.63 10.81 -17.66
CA GLY A 245 -2.88 11.51 -17.97
C GLY A 245 -3.85 11.37 -16.79
N LEU A 246 -4.57 12.45 -16.48
CA LEU A 246 -5.65 12.47 -15.51
C LEU A 246 -6.97 12.74 -16.23
N PHE A 247 -7.91 11.81 -16.11
CA PHE A 247 -9.24 11.92 -16.68
C PHE A 247 -10.27 11.91 -15.57
N VAL A 248 -11.15 12.89 -15.57
CA VAL A 248 -12.24 13.02 -14.59
C VAL A 248 -13.53 13.21 -15.33
N ASN A 249 -14.54 12.42 -14.98
CA ASN A 249 -15.90 12.60 -15.47
C ASN A 249 -16.85 12.67 -14.26
N VAL A 250 -17.51 13.79 -14.07
CA VAL A 250 -18.30 14.11 -12.89
C VAL A 250 -19.60 14.82 -13.27
N ASP A 251 -20.57 14.78 -12.35
CA ASP A 251 -21.69 15.71 -12.36
C ASP A 251 -21.17 17.09 -11.95
N GLY A 252 -21.08 18.03 -12.92
CA GLY A 252 -20.36 19.29 -12.73
C GLY A 252 -20.90 20.14 -11.59
N GLY A 253 -22.21 20.33 -11.49
CA GLY A 253 -22.81 21.17 -10.44
C GLY A 253 -22.61 20.62 -9.04
N GLN A 254 -22.75 19.29 -8.86
CA GLN A 254 -22.53 18.64 -7.57
C GLN A 254 -21.02 18.61 -7.22
N PHE A 255 -20.15 18.35 -8.19
CA PHE A 255 -18.72 18.30 -7.98
C PHE A 255 -18.14 19.65 -7.57
N ILE A 256 -18.52 20.74 -8.22
CA ILE A 256 -18.11 22.11 -7.85
C ILE A 256 -18.52 22.43 -6.42
N LYS A 257 -19.74 22.07 -6.01
CA LYS A 257 -20.21 22.29 -4.65
C LYS A 257 -19.33 21.54 -3.62
N LEU A 258 -18.90 20.32 -3.92
CA LEU A 258 -17.95 19.57 -3.07
C LEU A 258 -16.58 20.21 -3.02
N MET A 259 -16.10 20.74 -4.15
CA MET A 259 -14.79 21.42 -4.23
C MET A 259 -14.76 22.70 -3.41
N THR A 260 -15.83 23.47 -3.39
CA THR A 260 -15.89 24.72 -2.59
C THR A 260 -15.87 24.46 -1.09
N ASP A 261 -16.24 23.27 -0.64
CA ASP A 261 -16.21 22.88 0.76
C ASP A 261 -14.88 22.26 1.22
N ASN A 262 -13.97 21.94 0.29
CA ASN A 262 -12.68 21.28 0.60
C ASN A 262 -11.50 22.28 0.57
N ARG A 263 -10.87 22.53 1.74
CA ARG A 263 -9.74 23.47 1.86
C ARG A 263 -8.50 23.09 1.04
N GLY A 264 -8.19 21.80 0.92
CA GLY A 264 -7.03 21.35 0.14
C GLY A 264 -7.19 21.69 -1.34
N ILE A 265 -8.40 21.51 -1.87
CA ILE A 265 -8.73 21.87 -3.24
C ILE A 265 -8.78 23.39 -3.40
N GLN A 266 -9.33 24.11 -2.42
CA GLN A 266 -9.28 25.58 -2.42
C GLN A 266 -7.84 26.10 -2.46
N ALA A 267 -6.90 25.51 -1.70
CA ALA A 267 -5.50 25.88 -1.72
C ALA A 267 -4.84 25.58 -3.08
N MET A 268 -5.12 24.41 -3.66
CA MET A 268 -4.65 24.05 -4.99
C MET A 268 -5.23 24.97 -6.06
N LEU A 269 -6.52 25.28 -6.00
CA LEU A 269 -7.19 26.18 -6.94
C LEU A 269 -6.77 27.64 -6.75
N SER A 270 -6.41 28.09 -5.54
CA SER A 270 -5.90 29.45 -5.32
C SER A 270 -4.55 29.67 -5.99
N GLY A 271 -3.71 28.62 -6.09
CA GLY A 271 -2.49 28.66 -6.89
C GLY A 271 -2.75 28.77 -8.41
N ILE A 272 -3.85 28.18 -8.88
CA ILE A 272 -4.30 28.25 -10.27
C ILE A 272 -5.01 29.58 -10.55
N ASN A 273 -5.75 30.14 -9.58
CA ASN A 273 -6.46 31.41 -9.70
C ASN A 273 -5.57 32.63 -9.99
N THR A 274 -4.28 32.54 -9.69
CA THR A 274 -3.30 33.58 -10.08
C THR A 274 -2.95 33.54 -11.56
N ALA A 275 -3.32 32.44 -12.28
CA ALA A 275 -2.98 32.25 -13.69
C ALA A 275 -4.20 32.12 -14.62
N ILE A 276 -5.40 31.77 -14.11
CA ILE A 276 -6.57 31.46 -14.94
C ILE A 276 -7.84 31.99 -14.25
N ASP A 277 -8.73 32.62 -14.99
CA ASP A 277 -10.06 33.06 -14.50
C ASP A 277 -10.96 31.85 -14.19
N MET A 278 -11.06 31.52 -12.91
CA MET A 278 -11.89 30.40 -12.40
C MET A 278 -13.36 30.51 -12.75
N ASN A 279 -13.91 31.74 -12.93
CA ASN A 279 -15.29 31.91 -13.35
C ASN A 279 -15.53 31.41 -14.78
N SER A 280 -14.51 31.48 -15.63
CA SER A 280 -14.55 30.94 -16.99
C SER A 280 -14.51 29.40 -16.99
N ILE A 281 -13.73 28.79 -16.08
CA ILE A 281 -13.68 27.33 -15.92
C ILE A 281 -15.01 26.80 -15.36
N ILE A 282 -15.55 27.44 -14.31
CA ILE A 282 -16.83 27.07 -13.71
C ILE A 282 -17.94 27.11 -14.74
N LYS A 283 -18.01 28.18 -15.56
CA LYS A 283 -18.98 28.28 -16.64
C LYS A 283 -18.82 27.24 -17.74
N SER A 284 -17.59 26.76 -17.98
CA SER A 284 -17.34 25.71 -18.97
C SER A 284 -17.69 24.29 -18.48
N VAL A 285 -17.82 24.11 -17.16
CA VAL A 285 -18.20 22.82 -16.53
C VAL A 285 -19.73 22.73 -16.32
N ASP A 286 -20.41 23.86 -16.26
CA ASP A 286 -21.87 23.96 -16.09
C ASP A 286 -22.66 23.79 -17.43
N GLY A 287 -21.98 23.62 -18.55
CA GLY A 287 -22.53 23.34 -19.89
C GLY A 287 -22.48 21.82 -20.21
#